data_521975087d818a870aa837335ae94d73
#
_entry.id   521975087d818a870aa837335ae94d73
#
_cell.length_a   1.000
_cell.length_b   1.000
_cell.length_c   1.000
_cell.angle_alpha   90.00
_cell.angle_beta   90.00
_cell.angle_gamma   90.00
#
_symmetry.space_group_name_H-M   'P 1'
#
loop_
_entity.id
_entity.type
_entity.pdbx_description
1 polymer ?
#
loop_
_entity_poly.entity_id
_entity_poly.type
_entity_poly.pdbx_seq_one_letter_code
_entity_poly.pdbx_strand_id
1 'polypeptide(L)'
;MTTINSIASSAYPASTDGQNFAEISAKANFANSEVKDSQESGRSQNDHISALKFITCGSVDDGKSTLIGRLLVDSKAVLQDHLAGVQRQGETDLALLTDGLSAEREQGITIDVAYRYFATEERKFIIGDAPGHEQYTRNMVTAASSADAAVVLVDATKLDWKNANLALLPQTRRHSLLVHLLRVHSLVFAVNKLDAVEDPALAWKHIQGALQAFAQAAGITVRATVPVSALKGWNVVDAHAGWCGYTGPTLLQVLEELPDTPADTALAPAFPVQWVEKFSSSSDTSQGRRVFWGRVAAGTFAPGTAVQIFPSGQLATVAQVLDHARRPKDVPAGTSAGIILDREVDVSRGDWILAAPTPAAAPADDDFGDTPAATPAWPASRELRTTIAWMDDEPLVAGRVYWALHGHRWVKAKVKAVVHKLNINTLAEEAATQLDPNAIGHVELLLQEAIPAAPFTQTRVLGSLILVDTASHKTAGAVLLN
;
A
#
# COMPACT_ATOMS: atom_id res chain seq x y z
N MET A 1 2.91 59.27 -7.53
CA MET A 1 3.56 59.84 -6.33
C MET A 1 3.50 58.81 -5.22
N THR A 2 4.67 58.35 -4.86
CA THR A 2 5.17 58.01 -3.49
C THR A 2 4.70 56.66 -2.95
N THR A 3 5.48 55.71 -2.49
CA THR A 3 6.94 55.47 -2.38
C THR A 3 7.11 54.00 -2.06
N ILE A 4 8.11 53.38 -2.64
CA ILE A 4 8.59 52.02 -2.36
C ILE A 4 9.35 52.08 -1.02
N ASN A 5 9.12 51.16 -0.11
CA ASN A 5 10.04 50.91 0.97
C ASN A 5 10.50 49.44 0.98
N SER A 6 11.80 49.32 0.73
CA SER A 6 12.63 48.14 0.87
C SER A 6 12.74 47.70 2.32
N ILE A 7 12.65 46.40 2.57
CA ILE A 7 13.11 45.80 3.83
C ILE A 7 14.28 44.86 3.49
N ALA A 8 15.36 45.16 4.22
CA ALA A 8 16.69 44.65 4.06
C ALA A 8 16.84 43.16 4.39
N SER A 9 17.73 42.52 3.62
CA SER A 9 18.34 41.24 3.91
C SER A 9 19.15 41.29 5.20
N SER A 10 18.90 40.40 6.14
CA SER A 10 19.83 40.06 7.21
C SER A 10 20.66 38.86 6.83
N ALA A 11 21.94 39.10 6.59
CA ALA A 11 22.97 38.12 6.36
C ALA A 11 23.24 37.28 7.61
N TYR A 12 23.31 35.98 7.50
CA TYR A 12 23.93 35.08 8.49
C TYR A 12 25.45 35.08 8.30
N PRO A 13 26.24 35.09 9.39
CA PRO A 13 27.69 35.06 9.27
C PRO A 13 28.20 33.67 8.88
N ALA A 14 29.15 33.65 7.97
CA ALA A 14 29.95 32.49 7.61
C ALA A 14 30.85 32.08 8.78
N SER A 15 30.71 30.85 9.29
CA SER A 15 31.70 30.22 10.15
C SER A 15 32.70 29.44 9.28
N THR A 16 33.91 29.92 9.24
CA THR A 16 35.13 29.22 8.82
C THR A 16 35.40 28.11 9.82
N ASP A 17 35.28 26.85 9.41
CA ASP A 17 36.08 25.74 9.92
C ASP A 17 36.05 24.59 8.88
N GLY A 18 36.91 24.74 7.90
CA GLY A 18 37.28 23.69 6.97
C GLY A 18 38.57 23.02 7.42
N GLN A 19 38.51 22.08 8.32
CA GLN A 19 39.54 21.06 8.55
C GLN A 19 38.96 19.92 9.41
N ASN A 20 39.18 18.67 8.95
CA ASN A 20 38.93 17.37 9.64
C ASN A 20 37.74 16.51 9.21
N PHE A 21 37.55 16.35 7.91
CA PHE A 21 36.80 15.16 7.42
C PHE A 21 37.70 14.06 6.82
N ALA A 22 39.02 14.29 6.74
CA ALA A 22 39.97 13.32 6.20
C ALA A 22 40.59 12.37 7.26
N GLU A 23 40.47 12.66 8.56
CA GLU A 23 41.11 11.86 9.62
C GLU A 23 40.19 10.84 10.29
N ILE A 24 38.89 10.85 10.07
CA ILE A 24 37.96 9.87 10.66
C ILE A 24 37.86 8.59 9.79
N SER A 25 38.29 8.66 8.52
CA SER A 25 38.27 7.49 7.62
C SER A 25 39.52 6.57 7.73
N ALA A 26 40.53 6.95 8.48
CA ALA A 26 41.80 6.20 8.55
C ALA A 26 41.98 5.34 9.82
N LYS A 27 41.02 5.32 10.74
CA LYS A 27 41.12 4.50 11.99
C LYS A 27 40.23 3.29 12.09
N ALA A 28 39.51 2.91 11.01
CA ALA A 28 38.67 1.72 10.97
C ALA A 28 39.31 0.50 10.26
N ASN A 29 40.57 0.55 9.89
CA ASN A 29 41.28 -0.55 9.29
C ASN A 29 42.48 -0.95 10.16
N PHE A 30 42.26 -1.66 11.28
CA PHE A 30 43.24 -2.54 11.89
C PHE A 30 42.57 -3.38 13.00
N ALA A 31 42.02 -4.52 12.64
CA ALA A 31 41.90 -5.73 13.46
C ALA A 31 41.40 -6.90 12.61
N ASN A 32 42.23 -7.38 11.70
CA ASN A 32 42.15 -8.74 11.21
C ASN A 32 43.20 -9.54 11.98
N SER A 33 42.75 -10.36 12.90
CA SER A 33 43.54 -11.50 13.42
C SER A 33 42.66 -12.74 13.39
N GLU A 34 43.08 -13.63 12.52
CA GLU A 34 42.94 -15.10 12.54
C GLU A 34 42.01 -15.69 13.61
N VAL A 35 40.84 -16.20 13.17
CA VAL A 35 40.16 -17.31 13.88
C VAL A 35 39.89 -18.41 12.87
N LYS A 36 40.39 -19.58 13.28
CA LYS A 36 40.49 -20.87 12.59
C LYS A 36 39.16 -21.35 12.02
N ASP A 37 39.28 -21.99 10.84
CA ASP A 37 38.35 -22.98 10.31
C ASP A 37 37.90 -23.96 11.41
N SER A 38 36.60 -23.97 11.66
CA SER A 38 35.89 -25.13 12.16
C SER A 38 34.58 -25.23 11.45
N GLN A 39 34.40 -26.32 10.76
CA GLN A 39 33.24 -26.78 10.02
C GLN A 39 31.92 -26.47 10.74
N GLU A 40 31.07 -25.63 10.14
CA GLU A 40 29.64 -25.69 10.27
C GLU A 40 29.01 -25.72 8.89
N SER A 41 28.85 -26.95 8.41
CA SER A 41 27.94 -27.28 7.34
C SER A 41 26.52 -27.07 7.84
N GLY A 42 25.75 -26.19 7.18
CA GLY A 42 24.31 -26.21 7.21
C GLY A 42 23.60 -25.08 7.93
N ARG A 43 23.74 -23.85 7.46
CA ARG A 43 22.66 -22.84 7.44
C ARG A 43 22.86 -21.94 6.22
N SER A 44 22.45 -22.46 5.08
CA SER A 44 22.25 -21.71 3.87
C SER A 44 20.99 -20.89 4.02
N GLN A 45 21.07 -19.67 3.50
CA GLN A 45 20.02 -18.69 3.29
C GLN A 45 19.63 -17.88 4.53
N ASN A 46 20.20 -16.66 4.62
CA ASN A 46 19.52 -15.52 5.19
C ASN A 46 18.23 -15.32 4.39
N ASP A 47 17.16 -15.99 4.75
CA ASP A 47 15.81 -15.61 4.43
C ASP A 47 15.65 -14.21 5.02
N HIS A 48 15.63 -13.19 4.15
CA HIS A 48 15.23 -11.86 4.54
C HIS A 48 13.78 -11.96 5.00
N ILE A 49 13.58 -12.09 6.31
CA ILE A 49 12.25 -12.02 6.92
C ILE A 49 11.72 -10.65 6.53
N SER A 50 10.82 -10.64 5.57
CA SER A 50 10.19 -9.40 5.09
C SER A 50 9.30 -8.84 6.19
N ALA A 51 9.20 -7.51 6.25
CA ALA A 51 8.30 -6.88 7.20
C ALA A 51 6.86 -7.01 6.71
N LEU A 52 5.96 -7.59 7.51
CA LEU A 52 4.53 -7.56 7.22
C LEU A 52 3.98 -6.16 7.47
N LYS A 53 3.38 -5.57 6.43
CA LYS A 53 2.63 -4.33 6.55
C LYS A 53 1.15 -4.65 6.72
N PHE A 54 0.58 -4.30 7.85
CA PHE A 54 -0.84 -4.48 8.04
C PHE A 54 -1.51 -3.21 8.55
N ILE A 55 -2.79 -3.08 8.25
CA ILE A 55 -3.62 -1.98 8.76
C ILE A 55 -4.62 -2.51 9.77
N THR A 56 -4.96 -1.67 10.75
CA THR A 56 -6.14 -1.85 11.59
C THR A 56 -7.26 -0.99 11.06
N CYS A 57 -8.45 -1.56 10.89
CA CYS A 57 -9.64 -0.83 10.47
C CYS A 57 -10.87 -1.35 11.24
N GLY A 58 -11.94 -0.56 11.25
CA GLY A 58 -13.15 -0.81 12.04
C GLY A 58 -13.82 0.52 12.37
N SER A 59 -14.98 0.48 13.01
CA SER A 59 -15.71 1.69 13.43
C SER A 59 -14.97 2.48 14.51
N VAL A 60 -15.42 3.69 14.75
CA VAL A 60 -14.98 4.47 15.92
C VAL A 60 -15.28 3.66 17.19
N ASP A 61 -14.40 3.71 18.18
CA ASP A 61 -14.47 3.03 19.46
C ASP A 61 -14.48 1.48 19.40
N ASP A 62 -14.15 0.86 18.26
CA ASP A 62 -13.98 -0.60 18.19
C ASP A 62 -12.71 -1.08 18.93
N GLY A 63 -11.84 -0.16 19.36
CA GLY A 63 -10.63 -0.45 20.13
C GLY A 63 -9.37 -0.62 19.29
N LYS A 64 -9.29 0.02 18.11
CA LYS A 64 -8.11 -0.03 17.21
C LYS A 64 -6.86 0.44 17.92
N SER A 65 -6.86 1.67 18.44
CA SER A 65 -5.71 2.25 19.14
C SER A 65 -5.33 1.44 20.38
N THR A 66 -6.33 0.92 21.13
CA THR A 66 -6.09 0.00 22.26
C THR A 66 -5.40 -1.28 21.82
N LEU A 67 -5.84 -1.89 20.70
CA LEU A 67 -5.22 -3.10 20.16
C LEU A 67 -3.78 -2.86 19.71
N ILE A 68 -3.52 -1.76 19.02
CA ILE A 68 -2.17 -1.38 18.60
C ILE A 68 -1.27 -1.17 19.82
N GLY A 69 -1.74 -0.39 20.81
CA GLY A 69 -1.03 -0.17 22.06
C GLY A 69 -0.72 -1.48 22.77
N ARG A 70 -1.67 -2.43 22.82
CA ARG A 70 -1.49 -3.75 23.40
C ARG A 70 -0.43 -4.56 22.66
N LEU A 71 -0.47 -4.61 21.33
CA LEU A 71 0.56 -5.28 20.52
C LEU A 71 1.94 -4.71 20.79
N LEU A 72 2.07 -3.37 20.83
CA LEU A 72 3.35 -2.70 21.08
C LEU A 72 3.90 -2.97 22.50
N VAL A 73 3.03 -3.00 23.51
CA VAL A 73 3.45 -3.23 24.91
C VAL A 73 3.82 -4.69 25.14
N ASP A 74 2.95 -5.63 24.74
CA ASP A 74 3.12 -7.04 25.03
C ASP A 74 4.25 -7.67 24.17
N SER A 75 4.52 -7.11 22.97
CA SER A 75 5.71 -7.47 22.17
C SER A 75 7.01 -6.80 22.65
N LYS A 76 6.96 -6.04 23.76
CA LYS A 76 8.11 -5.32 24.34
C LYS A 76 8.77 -4.31 23.39
N ALA A 77 8.02 -3.79 22.42
CA ALA A 77 8.52 -2.83 21.45
C ALA A 77 8.58 -1.38 21.99
N VAL A 78 7.94 -1.12 23.13
CA VAL A 78 7.90 0.21 23.77
C VAL A 78 8.95 0.28 24.88
N LEU A 79 9.76 1.33 24.87
CA LEU A 79 10.73 1.60 25.94
C LEU A 79 9.99 1.90 27.26
N GLN A 80 10.55 1.46 28.38
CA GLN A 80 9.96 1.62 29.72
C GLN A 80 9.67 3.10 30.08
N ASP A 81 10.52 4.03 29.62
CA ASP A 81 10.36 5.46 29.87
C ASP A 81 9.08 6.02 29.18
N HIS A 82 8.76 5.51 27.98
CA HIS A 82 7.52 5.89 27.29
C HIS A 82 6.29 5.30 27.97
N LEU A 83 6.39 4.08 28.51
CA LEU A 83 5.31 3.45 29.28
C LEU A 83 4.98 4.27 30.56
N ALA A 84 6.00 4.77 31.24
CA ALA A 84 5.82 5.62 32.44
C ALA A 84 5.07 6.93 32.11
N GLY A 85 5.26 7.48 30.91
CA GLY A 85 4.62 8.72 30.46
C GLY A 85 3.12 8.60 30.16
N VAL A 86 2.61 7.38 29.90
CA VAL A 86 1.21 7.11 29.57
C VAL A 86 0.44 6.41 30.68
N GLN A 87 1.05 6.23 31.84
CA GLN A 87 0.37 5.73 33.04
C GLN A 87 -0.48 6.84 33.67
N ARG A 88 -1.78 6.60 33.77
CA ARG A 88 -2.72 7.44 34.51
C ARG A 88 -3.35 6.61 35.64
N GLN A 89 -3.25 7.09 36.88
CA GLN A 89 -3.82 6.45 38.08
C GLN A 89 -3.44 4.97 38.28
N GLY A 90 -2.25 4.55 37.78
CA GLY A 90 -1.77 3.18 37.90
C GLY A 90 -2.18 2.24 36.76
N GLU A 91 -2.98 2.70 35.81
CA GLU A 91 -3.31 1.97 34.57
C GLU A 91 -2.61 2.61 33.37
N THR A 92 -2.17 1.78 32.42
CA THR A 92 -1.55 2.25 31.17
C THR A 92 -2.65 2.57 30.17
N ASP A 93 -2.78 3.84 29.79
CA ASP A 93 -3.67 4.23 28.70
C ASP A 93 -3.03 3.88 27.36
N LEU A 94 -3.41 2.71 26.85
CA LEU A 94 -2.86 2.13 25.62
C LEU A 94 -3.14 2.98 24.38
N ALA A 95 -4.24 3.74 24.37
CA ALA A 95 -4.61 4.59 23.23
C ALA A 95 -3.65 5.79 23.12
N LEU A 96 -3.17 6.33 24.22
CA LEU A 96 -2.19 7.44 24.23
C LEU A 96 -0.85 7.08 23.58
N LEU A 97 -0.51 5.78 23.46
CA LEU A 97 0.69 5.34 22.75
C LEU A 97 0.57 5.54 21.23
N THR A 98 -0.65 5.62 20.73
CA THR A 98 -0.94 5.69 19.29
C THR A 98 -1.33 7.09 18.82
N ASP A 99 -1.93 7.90 19.69
CA ASP A 99 -2.43 9.23 19.35
C ASP A 99 -1.28 10.23 19.16
N GLY A 100 -0.92 10.48 17.92
CA GLY A 100 0.21 11.32 17.53
C GLY A 100 -0.09 12.81 17.45
N LEU A 101 -1.30 13.17 17.00
CA LEU A 101 -1.72 14.56 16.79
C LEU A 101 -2.47 15.14 18.00
N SER A 102 -2.28 16.44 18.25
CA SER A 102 -3.05 17.14 19.30
C SER A 102 -4.55 17.06 19.05
N ALA A 103 -4.98 17.18 17.78
CA ALA A 103 -6.36 17.09 17.39
C ALA A 103 -6.96 15.69 17.62
N GLU A 104 -6.18 14.63 17.42
CA GLU A 104 -6.60 13.24 17.70
C GLU A 104 -6.84 13.05 19.19
N ARG A 105 -5.93 13.58 20.04
CA ARG A 105 -6.07 13.53 21.51
C ARG A 105 -7.26 14.33 22.04
N GLU A 106 -7.57 15.46 21.41
CA GLU A 106 -8.71 16.31 21.79
C GLU A 106 -10.04 15.68 21.38
N GLN A 107 -10.09 15.07 20.21
CA GLN A 107 -11.31 14.49 19.63
C GLN A 107 -11.50 13.01 19.98
N GLY A 108 -10.43 12.32 20.42
CA GLY A 108 -10.45 10.87 20.71
C GLY A 108 -10.66 10.00 19.48
N ILE A 109 -10.27 10.49 18.29
CA ILE A 109 -10.42 9.76 17.02
C ILE A 109 -9.14 9.82 16.21
N THR A 110 -8.83 8.75 15.46
CA THR A 110 -7.77 8.74 14.46
C THR A 110 -8.20 9.56 13.25
N ILE A 111 -7.42 10.56 12.88
CA ILE A 111 -7.69 11.46 11.73
C ILE A 111 -6.82 11.06 10.54
N ASP A 112 -5.52 10.90 10.75
CA ASP A 112 -4.55 10.56 9.71
C ASP A 112 -3.94 9.18 9.96
N VAL A 113 -3.27 8.64 8.95
CA VAL A 113 -2.62 7.32 9.06
C VAL A 113 -1.32 7.45 9.84
N ALA A 114 -1.28 6.85 11.02
CA ALA A 114 -0.07 6.73 11.79
C ALA A 114 0.57 5.35 11.59
N TYR A 115 1.89 5.34 11.30
CA TYR A 115 2.63 4.10 11.18
C TYR A 115 3.40 3.80 12.46
N ARG A 116 3.32 2.55 12.94
CA ARG A 116 4.05 2.04 14.08
C ARG A 116 4.84 0.81 13.67
N TYR A 117 5.95 0.59 14.36
CA TYR A 117 6.90 -0.46 14.03
C TYR A 117 7.14 -1.31 15.26
N PHE A 118 7.10 -2.62 15.10
CA PHE A 118 7.54 -3.54 16.12
C PHE A 118 8.12 -4.81 15.47
N ALA A 119 8.79 -5.64 16.26
CA ALA A 119 9.33 -6.89 15.80
C ALA A 119 9.18 -7.95 16.91
N THR A 120 8.97 -9.18 16.49
CA THR A 120 9.11 -10.38 17.30
C THR A 120 10.41 -11.09 16.90
N GLU A 121 10.68 -12.21 17.50
CA GLU A 121 11.80 -13.06 17.06
C GLU A 121 11.57 -13.63 15.66
N GLU A 122 10.31 -13.83 15.29
CA GLU A 122 9.89 -14.43 14.02
C GLU A 122 9.76 -13.41 12.88
N ARG A 123 9.28 -12.17 13.17
CA ARG A 123 8.93 -11.23 12.10
C ARG A 123 8.97 -9.77 12.51
N LYS A 124 9.21 -8.89 11.51
CA LYS A 124 9.05 -7.43 11.63
C LYS A 124 7.67 -7.02 11.16
N PHE A 125 7.10 -6.00 11.81
CA PHE A 125 5.77 -5.50 11.52
C PHE A 125 5.74 -3.99 11.34
N ILE A 126 4.93 -3.55 10.38
CA ILE A 126 4.58 -2.15 10.16
C ILE A 126 3.07 -2.06 10.28
N ILE A 127 2.58 -1.40 11.32
CA ILE A 127 1.16 -1.19 11.56
C ILE A 127 0.76 0.18 10.99
N GLY A 128 -0.25 0.22 10.13
CA GLY A 128 -0.94 1.45 9.75
C GLY A 128 -2.24 1.56 10.55
N ASP A 129 -2.34 2.54 11.45
CA ASP A 129 -3.59 2.85 12.11
C ASP A 129 -4.48 3.64 11.17
N ALA A 130 -5.58 3.01 10.72
CA ALA A 130 -6.51 3.63 9.78
C ALA A 130 -7.70 4.23 10.52
N PRO A 131 -8.14 5.47 10.13
CA PRO A 131 -9.29 6.11 10.77
C PRO A 131 -10.56 5.29 10.59
N GLY A 132 -11.39 5.27 11.66
CA GLY A 132 -12.67 4.55 11.67
C GLY A 132 -13.86 5.37 11.18
N HIS A 133 -13.72 6.68 11.04
CA HIS A 133 -14.80 7.58 10.68
C HIS A 133 -14.98 7.69 9.17
N GLU A 134 -16.22 7.74 8.68
CA GLU A 134 -16.53 7.78 7.23
C GLU A 134 -15.86 8.94 6.50
N GLN A 135 -15.80 10.12 7.12
CA GLN A 135 -15.17 11.32 6.53
C GLN A 135 -13.67 11.16 6.25
N TYR A 136 -13.02 10.16 6.85
CA TYR A 136 -11.60 9.87 6.65
C TYR A 136 -11.35 8.62 5.79
N THR A 137 -12.35 8.16 5.02
CA THR A 137 -12.23 6.99 4.12
C THR A 137 -11.02 7.12 3.19
N ARG A 138 -10.67 8.34 2.76
CA ARG A 138 -9.47 8.64 1.95
C ARG A 138 -8.19 8.15 2.61
N ASN A 139 -8.02 8.42 3.89
CA ASN A 139 -6.83 8.02 4.65
C ASN A 139 -6.79 6.49 4.83
N MET A 140 -7.95 5.87 5.06
CA MET A 140 -8.08 4.41 5.10
C MET A 140 -7.67 3.75 3.77
N VAL A 141 -8.12 4.28 2.62
CA VAL A 141 -7.74 3.79 1.29
C VAL A 141 -6.22 3.93 1.08
N THR A 142 -5.64 5.06 1.49
CA THR A 142 -4.18 5.29 1.40
C THR A 142 -3.40 4.25 2.22
N ALA A 143 -3.82 3.97 3.44
CA ALA A 143 -3.18 2.94 4.27
C ALA A 143 -3.32 1.54 3.65
N ALA A 144 -4.52 1.18 3.21
CA ALA A 144 -4.82 -0.13 2.64
C ALA A 144 -4.07 -0.39 1.33
N SER A 145 -3.83 0.63 0.50
CA SER A 145 -3.17 0.48 -0.80
C SER A 145 -1.76 -0.08 -0.71
N SER A 146 -1.08 0.09 0.43
CA SER A 146 0.29 -0.39 0.66
C SER A 146 0.37 -1.58 1.62
N ALA A 147 -0.77 -2.06 2.14
CA ALA A 147 -0.82 -3.12 3.12
C ALA A 147 -0.81 -4.52 2.49
N ASP A 148 -0.18 -5.47 3.18
CA ASP A 148 -0.20 -6.90 2.88
C ASP A 148 -1.40 -7.58 3.54
N ALA A 149 -1.79 -7.07 4.72
CA ALA A 149 -2.88 -7.59 5.51
C ALA A 149 -3.75 -6.48 6.12
N ALA A 150 -4.96 -6.82 6.47
CA ALA A 150 -5.86 -5.96 7.24
C ALA A 150 -6.47 -6.72 8.41
N VAL A 151 -6.45 -6.10 9.57
CA VAL A 151 -7.16 -6.53 10.77
C VAL A 151 -8.40 -5.66 10.93
N VAL A 152 -9.56 -6.24 10.67
CA VAL A 152 -10.85 -5.57 10.82
C VAL A 152 -11.39 -5.85 12.21
N LEU A 153 -11.42 -4.81 13.05
CA LEU A 153 -11.98 -4.93 14.40
C LEU A 153 -13.51 -4.87 14.34
N VAL A 154 -14.12 -5.69 15.18
CA VAL A 154 -15.57 -5.79 15.33
C VAL A 154 -15.91 -5.71 16.81
N ASP A 155 -16.59 -4.65 17.22
CA ASP A 155 -17.01 -4.45 18.60
C ASP A 155 -18.26 -5.31 18.90
N ALA A 156 -18.12 -6.34 19.72
CA ALA A 156 -19.19 -7.24 20.09
C ALA A 156 -20.33 -6.53 20.82
N THR A 157 -20.04 -5.46 21.57
CA THR A 157 -21.05 -4.74 22.37
C THR A 157 -22.01 -3.90 21.53
N LYS A 158 -21.63 -3.59 20.28
CA LYS A 158 -22.45 -2.79 19.34
C LYS A 158 -23.40 -3.66 18.49
N LEU A 159 -23.29 -4.98 18.59
CA LEU A 159 -24.06 -5.92 17.80
C LEU A 159 -25.21 -6.54 18.63
N ASP A 160 -26.32 -6.87 17.98
CA ASP A 160 -27.40 -7.66 18.58
C ASP A 160 -26.98 -9.14 18.66
N TRP A 161 -25.95 -9.43 19.45
CA TRP A 161 -25.31 -10.74 19.55
C TRP A 161 -26.24 -11.83 20.10
N LYS A 162 -27.37 -11.47 20.72
CA LYS A 162 -28.40 -12.44 21.16
C LYS A 162 -29.17 -13.04 19.97
N ASN A 163 -29.18 -12.33 18.83
CA ASN A 163 -29.81 -12.75 17.59
C ASN A 163 -28.86 -13.59 16.73
N ALA A 164 -29.22 -14.83 16.41
CA ALA A 164 -28.43 -15.68 15.54
C ALA A 164 -28.28 -15.13 14.10
N ASN A 165 -29.23 -14.31 13.66
CA ASN A 165 -29.21 -13.64 12.34
C ASN A 165 -28.85 -12.15 12.47
N LEU A 166 -27.90 -11.82 13.33
CA LEU A 166 -27.49 -10.45 13.56
C LEU A 166 -26.99 -9.77 12.27
N ALA A 167 -27.24 -8.48 12.14
CA ALA A 167 -26.70 -7.66 11.07
C ALA A 167 -25.36 -7.04 11.50
N LEU A 168 -24.34 -7.15 10.63
CA LEU A 168 -23.06 -6.46 10.82
C LEU A 168 -23.23 -4.96 10.63
N LEU A 169 -22.42 -4.18 11.35
CA LEU A 169 -22.40 -2.71 11.20
C LEU A 169 -22.02 -2.30 9.77
N PRO A 170 -22.60 -1.21 9.24
CA PRO A 170 -22.27 -0.70 7.91
C PRO A 170 -20.76 -0.44 7.70
N GLN A 171 -20.06 0.07 8.72
CA GLN A 171 -18.64 0.32 8.65
C GLN A 171 -17.80 -0.96 8.57
N THR A 172 -18.14 -1.99 9.31
CA THR A 172 -17.48 -3.31 9.21
C THR A 172 -17.57 -3.84 7.78
N ARG A 173 -18.77 -3.76 7.18
CA ARG A 173 -19.00 -4.16 5.77
C ARG A 173 -18.19 -3.31 4.80
N ARG A 174 -18.26 -1.98 4.93
CA ARG A 174 -17.56 -1.04 4.03
C ARG A 174 -16.04 -1.24 4.08
N HIS A 175 -15.45 -1.31 5.27
CA HIS A 175 -14.01 -1.49 5.42
C HIS A 175 -13.55 -2.83 4.85
N SER A 176 -14.29 -3.91 5.11
CA SER A 176 -13.96 -5.23 4.54
C SER A 176 -14.04 -5.24 3.02
N LEU A 177 -15.04 -4.58 2.42
CA LEU A 177 -15.18 -4.44 0.96
C LEU A 177 -14.05 -3.60 0.36
N LEU A 178 -13.70 -2.46 0.97
CA LEU A 178 -12.60 -1.62 0.50
C LEU A 178 -11.26 -2.37 0.55
N VAL A 179 -10.99 -3.07 1.64
CA VAL A 179 -9.80 -3.93 1.79
C VAL A 179 -9.76 -5.00 0.69
N HIS A 180 -10.89 -5.65 0.43
CA HIS A 180 -11.01 -6.65 -0.63
C HIS A 180 -10.80 -6.05 -2.02
N LEU A 181 -11.47 -4.95 -2.36
CA LEU A 181 -11.33 -4.25 -3.64
C LEU A 181 -9.88 -3.78 -3.88
N LEU A 182 -9.22 -3.27 -2.84
CA LEU A 182 -7.80 -2.87 -2.91
C LEU A 182 -6.84 -4.07 -2.95
N ARG A 183 -7.37 -5.31 -2.99
CA ARG A 183 -6.60 -6.56 -3.04
C ARG A 183 -5.57 -6.66 -1.92
N VAL A 184 -5.93 -6.21 -0.72
CA VAL A 184 -5.15 -6.55 0.46
C VAL A 184 -5.19 -8.07 0.61
N HIS A 185 -4.01 -8.71 0.58
CA HIS A 185 -3.90 -10.16 0.37
C HIS A 185 -4.53 -10.97 1.49
N SER A 186 -4.45 -10.49 2.71
CA SER A 186 -4.91 -11.20 3.89
C SER A 186 -5.87 -10.34 4.71
N LEU A 187 -7.08 -10.86 4.99
CA LEU A 187 -8.05 -10.23 5.87
C LEU A 187 -8.23 -11.10 7.12
N VAL A 188 -8.12 -10.47 8.29
CA VAL A 188 -8.35 -11.07 9.60
C VAL A 188 -9.43 -10.28 10.31
N PHE A 189 -10.44 -10.95 10.87
CA PHE A 189 -11.38 -10.32 11.77
C PHE A 189 -10.92 -10.48 13.22
N ALA A 190 -10.87 -9.38 13.97
CA ALA A 190 -10.64 -9.39 15.41
C ALA A 190 -11.94 -8.97 16.12
N VAL A 191 -12.65 -9.93 16.70
CA VAL A 191 -13.89 -9.68 17.44
C VAL A 191 -13.51 -9.25 18.86
N ASN A 192 -13.64 -7.96 19.11
CA ASN A 192 -13.17 -7.31 20.33
C ASN A 192 -14.31 -7.07 21.33
N LYS A 193 -13.96 -6.84 22.59
CA LYS A 193 -14.85 -6.53 23.72
C LYS A 193 -15.85 -7.64 24.05
N LEU A 194 -15.55 -8.88 23.69
CA LEU A 194 -16.35 -10.01 24.14
C LEU A 194 -16.31 -10.20 25.66
N ASP A 195 -15.32 -9.67 26.34
CA ASP A 195 -15.21 -9.64 27.81
C ASP A 195 -16.21 -8.66 28.48
N ALA A 196 -16.86 -7.80 27.70
CA ALA A 196 -17.87 -6.85 28.17
C ALA A 196 -19.33 -7.29 27.88
N VAL A 197 -19.53 -8.43 27.22
CA VAL A 197 -20.88 -8.97 26.97
C VAL A 197 -21.27 -10.02 28.01
N GLU A 198 -22.56 -10.20 28.18
CA GLU A 198 -23.14 -11.10 29.23
C GLU A 198 -22.80 -12.59 28.97
N ASP A 199 -22.86 -13.03 27.69
CA ASP A 199 -22.50 -14.39 27.28
C ASP A 199 -21.50 -14.35 26.14
N PRO A 200 -20.18 -14.33 26.44
CA PRO A 200 -19.13 -14.24 25.44
C PRO A 200 -19.10 -15.40 24.43
N ALA A 201 -19.48 -16.62 24.86
CA ALA A 201 -19.46 -17.79 24.00
C ALA A 201 -20.57 -17.75 22.94
N LEU A 202 -21.79 -17.39 23.36
CA LEU A 202 -22.90 -17.20 22.44
C LEU A 202 -22.66 -16.05 21.47
N ALA A 203 -22.19 -14.91 21.99
CA ALA A 203 -21.84 -13.74 21.17
C ALA A 203 -20.79 -14.09 20.13
N TRP A 204 -19.72 -14.77 20.52
CA TRP A 204 -18.67 -15.23 19.61
C TRP A 204 -19.25 -16.09 18.49
N LYS A 205 -20.04 -17.10 18.83
CA LYS A 205 -20.64 -18.02 17.85
C LYS A 205 -21.48 -17.29 16.80
N HIS A 206 -22.36 -16.37 17.22
CA HIS A 206 -23.25 -15.66 16.32
C HIS A 206 -22.50 -14.63 15.47
N ILE A 207 -21.57 -13.87 16.07
CA ILE A 207 -20.77 -12.87 15.33
C ILE A 207 -19.86 -13.55 14.31
N GLN A 208 -19.19 -14.64 14.67
CA GLN A 208 -18.36 -15.41 13.75
C GLN A 208 -19.20 -15.94 12.57
N GLY A 209 -20.39 -16.48 12.83
CA GLY A 209 -21.30 -16.93 11.78
C GLY A 209 -21.74 -15.82 10.82
N ALA A 210 -22.08 -14.64 11.34
CA ALA A 210 -22.45 -13.49 10.53
C ALA A 210 -21.29 -12.95 9.68
N LEU A 211 -20.07 -12.91 10.25
CA LEU A 211 -18.84 -12.52 9.51
C LEU A 211 -18.52 -13.50 8.39
N GLN A 212 -18.65 -14.81 8.64
CA GLN A 212 -18.46 -15.85 7.63
C GLN A 212 -19.47 -15.72 6.48
N ALA A 213 -20.76 -15.58 6.81
CA ALA A 213 -21.83 -15.44 5.82
C ALA A 213 -21.62 -14.18 4.94
N PHE A 214 -21.26 -13.06 5.56
CA PHE A 214 -20.93 -11.82 4.84
C PHE A 214 -19.73 -12.01 3.93
N ALA A 215 -18.63 -12.58 4.43
CA ALA A 215 -17.42 -12.79 3.66
C ALA A 215 -17.68 -13.69 2.44
N GLN A 216 -18.43 -14.77 2.62
CA GLN A 216 -18.83 -15.66 1.54
C GLN A 216 -19.67 -14.94 0.47
N ALA A 217 -20.66 -14.17 0.88
CA ALA A 217 -21.51 -13.40 -0.04
C ALA A 217 -20.73 -12.33 -0.82
N ALA A 218 -19.71 -11.74 -0.19
CA ALA A 218 -18.85 -10.73 -0.79
C ALA A 218 -17.65 -11.29 -1.59
N GLY A 219 -17.46 -12.61 -1.61
CA GLY A 219 -16.27 -13.22 -2.23
C GLY A 219 -14.94 -12.90 -1.51
N ILE A 220 -15.02 -12.54 -0.23
CA ILE A 220 -13.84 -12.16 0.57
C ILE A 220 -13.22 -13.43 1.19
N THR A 221 -11.92 -13.63 0.95
CA THR A 221 -11.15 -14.68 1.61
C THR A 221 -10.67 -14.19 2.98
N VAL A 222 -11.22 -14.78 4.05
CA VAL A 222 -10.81 -14.50 5.43
C VAL A 222 -9.76 -15.52 5.87
N ARG A 223 -8.62 -15.03 6.36
CA ARG A 223 -7.52 -15.89 6.85
C ARG A 223 -7.80 -16.43 8.24
N ALA A 224 -8.31 -15.58 9.12
CA ALA A 224 -8.69 -15.96 10.48
C ALA A 224 -9.77 -15.04 11.03
N THR A 225 -10.52 -15.55 12.00
CA THR A 225 -11.38 -14.74 12.86
C THR A 225 -10.99 -15.09 14.30
N VAL A 226 -10.57 -14.09 15.08
CA VAL A 226 -10.01 -14.27 16.43
C VAL A 226 -10.83 -13.49 17.44
N PRO A 227 -11.32 -14.11 18.53
CA PRO A 227 -11.92 -13.39 19.64
C PRO A 227 -10.81 -12.75 20.48
N VAL A 228 -10.85 -11.44 20.68
CA VAL A 228 -9.83 -10.71 21.43
C VAL A 228 -10.44 -9.81 22.50
N SER A 229 -9.70 -9.56 23.57
CA SER A 229 -9.90 -8.41 24.44
C SER A 229 -8.65 -7.54 24.36
N ALA A 230 -8.70 -6.48 23.57
CA ALA A 230 -7.58 -5.56 23.45
C ALA A 230 -7.24 -4.90 24.79
N LEU A 231 -8.23 -4.64 25.64
CA LEU A 231 -8.03 -4.06 26.96
C LEU A 231 -7.30 -5.01 27.92
N LYS A 232 -7.72 -6.29 27.96
CA LYS A 232 -7.15 -7.30 28.88
C LYS A 232 -5.97 -8.08 28.28
N GLY A 233 -5.71 -7.93 26.97
CA GLY A 233 -4.66 -8.65 26.25
C GLY A 233 -5.00 -10.08 25.85
N TRP A 234 -6.27 -10.53 26.08
CA TRP A 234 -6.65 -11.91 25.83
C TRP A 234 -6.66 -12.22 24.34
N ASN A 235 -5.98 -13.30 23.94
CA ASN A 235 -5.78 -13.76 22.57
C ASN A 235 -5.18 -12.70 21.62
N VAL A 236 -4.51 -11.67 22.16
CA VAL A 236 -3.76 -10.70 21.34
C VAL A 236 -2.34 -11.22 21.11
N VAL A 237 -1.52 -11.29 22.13
CA VAL A 237 -0.18 -11.88 22.12
C VAL A 237 -0.21 -13.24 22.83
N ASP A 238 -0.74 -13.27 24.05
CA ASP A 238 -0.85 -14.47 24.84
C ASP A 238 -2.25 -15.10 24.69
N ALA A 239 -2.28 -16.43 24.62
CA ALA A 239 -3.52 -17.18 24.53
C ALA A 239 -4.28 -17.18 25.87
N HIS A 240 -5.56 -16.88 25.83
CA HIS A 240 -6.47 -17.07 26.95
C HIS A 240 -7.28 -18.35 26.72
N ALA A 241 -6.72 -19.47 27.16
CA ALA A 241 -7.20 -20.81 26.82
C ALA A 241 -8.68 -21.02 27.15
N GLY A 242 -9.46 -21.52 26.19
CA GLY A 242 -10.86 -21.88 26.35
C GLY A 242 -11.86 -20.72 26.44
N TRP A 243 -11.38 -19.47 26.41
CA TRP A 243 -12.28 -18.32 26.42
C TRP A 243 -13.15 -18.28 25.16
N CYS A 244 -14.44 -18.07 25.30
CA CYS A 244 -15.44 -18.17 24.24
C CYS A 244 -15.52 -19.53 23.53
N GLY A 245 -14.89 -20.58 24.06
CA GLY A 245 -14.73 -21.88 23.40
C GLY A 245 -13.69 -21.84 22.24
N TYR A 246 -12.88 -20.79 22.16
CA TYR A 246 -11.85 -20.65 21.16
C TYR A 246 -10.58 -21.41 21.53
N THR A 247 -10.04 -22.17 20.57
CA THR A 247 -8.81 -22.96 20.74
C THR A 247 -7.78 -22.69 19.64
N GLY A 248 -8.03 -21.67 18.81
CA GLY A 248 -7.14 -21.29 17.71
C GLY A 248 -5.96 -20.44 18.16
N PRO A 249 -5.13 -19.97 17.20
CA PRO A 249 -3.96 -19.15 17.46
C PRO A 249 -4.34 -17.75 17.95
N THR A 250 -3.41 -17.08 18.63
CA THR A 250 -3.56 -15.67 19.00
C THR A 250 -3.51 -14.78 17.76
N LEU A 251 -3.92 -13.51 17.90
CA LEU A 251 -3.84 -12.56 16.79
C LEU A 251 -2.39 -12.37 16.30
N LEU A 252 -1.42 -12.30 17.22
CA LEU A 252 -0.01 -12.17 16.86
C LEU A 252 0.48 -13.39 16.08
N GLN A 253 0.19 -14.61 16.54
CA GLN A 253 0.55 -15.84 15.83
C GLN A 253 -0.04 -15.88 14.41
N VAL A 254 -1.31 -15.48 14.25
CA VAL A 254 -1.91 -15.34 12.92
C VAL A 254 -1.12 -14.36 12.06
N LEU A 255 -0.75 -13.18 12.59
CA LEU A 255 0.00 -12.17 11.84
C LEU A 255 1.41 -12.64 11.46
N GLU A 256 2.07 -13.43 12.31
CA GLU A 256 3.39 -14.02 12.03
C GLU A 256 3.36 -15.00 10.85
N GLU A 257 2.28 -15.75 10.72
CA GLU A 257 2.08 -16.76 9.67
C GLU A 257 1.51 -16.20 8.36
N LEU A 258 1.01 -14.94 8.34
CA LEU A 258 0.42 -14.38 7.12
C LEU A 258 1.47 -14.26 5.99
N PRO A 259 1.13 -14.63 4.76
CA PRO A 259 2.02 -14.43 3.62
C PRO A 259 2.14 -12.95 3.28
N ASP A 260 3.31 -12.55 2.80
CA ASP A 260 3.49 -11.25 2.15
C ASP A 260 2.67 -11.18 0.86
N THR A 261 2.38 -9.97 0.41
CA THR A 261 1.79 -9.79 -0.92
C THR A 261 2.80 -10.26 -1.99
N PRO A 262 2.45 -11.25 -2.82
CA PRO A 262 3.33 -11.68 -3.90
C PRO A 262 3.68 -10.49 -4.80
N ALA A 263 4.95 -10.34 -5.12
CA ALA A 263 5.37 -9.37 -6.11
C ALA A 263 5.03 -9.88 -7.52
N ASP A 264 4.69 -8.99 -8.42
CA ASP A 264 4.33 -9.28 -9.83
C ASP A 264 5.58 -9.66 -10.66
N THR A 265 6.43 -10.57 -10.17
CA THR A 265 7.73 -10.93 -10.76
C THR A 265 7.61 -11.79 -12.02
N ALA A 266 6.53 -12.54 -12.16
CA ALA A 266 6.28 -13.41 -13.30
C ALA A 266 5.71 -12.67 -14.53
N LEU A 267 5.33 -11.42 -14.36
CA LEU A 267 4.77 -10.59 -15.43
C LEU A 267 5.87 -9.98 -16.30
N ALA A 268 5.49 -9.42 -17.43
CA ALA A 268 6.40 -8.66 -18.28
C ALA A 268 6.96 -7.45 -17.54
N PRO A 269 8.25 -7.08 -17.75
CA PRO A 269 8.85 -5.93 -17.09
C PRO A 269 8.11 -4.62 -17.34
N ALA A 270 7.85 -3.87 -16.25
CA ALA A 270 7.25 -2.54 -16.28
C ALA A 270 7.85 -1.66 -15.18
N PHE A 271 8.24 -0.43 -15.53
CA PHE A 271 8.93 0.48 -14.65
C PHE A 271 8.47 1.92 -14.86
N PRO A 272 7.74 2.52 -13.91
CA PRO A 272 7.38 3.94 -13.95
C PRO A 272 8.56 4.80 -13.48
N VAL A 273 8.98 5.74 -14.31
CA VAL A 273 10.12 6.60 -14.02
C VAL A 273 9.70 7.67 -12.99
N GLN A 274 10.36 7.67 -11.84
CA GLN A 274 10.14 8.63 -10.75
C GLN A 274 11.10 9.82 -10.84
N TRP A 275 12.35 9.54 -11.17
CA TRP A 275 13.41 10.51 -11.18
C TRP A 275 14.41 10.21 -12.29
N VAL A 276 14.98 11.26 -12.90
CA VAL A 276 16.03 11.15 -13.92
C VAL A 276 17.28 11.81 -13.38
N GLU A 277 18.33 11.03 -13.18
CA GLU A 277 19.64 11.49 -12.76
C GLU A 277 20.57 11.58 -13.98
N LYS A 278 21.28 12.70 -14.10
CA LYS A 278 22.32 12.89 -15.13
C LYS A 278 23.69 12.62 -14.53
N PHE A 279 24.45 11.74 -15.15
CA PHE A 279 25.87 11.60 -14.82
C PHE A 279 26.65 12.77 -15.43
N SER A 280 27.29 13.57 -14.58
CA SER A 280 28.09 14.71 -15.00
C SER A 280 29.54 14.37 -15.38
N SER A 281 30.01 13.15 -15.11
CA SER A 281 31.45 12.80 -15.13
C SER A 281 31.84 11.61 -16.00
N SER A 282 30.92 10.97 -16.75
CA SER A 282 31.29 9.85 -17.62
C SER A 282 31.73 10.35 -19.02
N SER A 283 32.97 10.06 -19.40
CA SER A 283 33.47 10.23 -20.75
C SER A 283 33.05 9.12 -21.72
N ASP A 284 32.44 8.05 -21.18
CA ASP A 284 31.95 6.92 -21.97
C ASP A 284 30.56 7.24 -22.52
N THR A 285 30.51 7.54 -23.82
CA THR A 285 29.27 7.84 -24.54
C THR A 285 28.54 6.58 -25.06
N SER A 286 29.09 5.39 -24.89
CA SER A 286 28.49 4.13 -25.32
C SER A 286 27.38 3.66 -24.36
N GLN A 287 27.40 4.13 -23.12
CA GLN A 287 26.35 3.93 -22.15
C GLN A 287 25.58 5.23 -21.95
N GLY A 288 24.26 5.17 -21.93
CA GLY A 288 23.42 6.34 -21.71
C GLY A 288 23.88 7.15 -20.48
N ARG A 289 23.96 8.47 -20.63
CA ARG A 289 24.44 9.39 -19.58
C ARG A 289 23.43 9.61 -18.46
N ARG A 290 22.30 8.90 -18.45
CA ARG A 290 21.19 9.08 -17.52
C ARG A 290 20.87 7.80 -16.80
N VAL A 291 20.53 7.91 -15.50
CA VAL A 291 19.95 6.84 -14.70
C VAL A 291 18.49 7.16 -14.44
N PHE A 292 17.61 6.25 -14.78
CA PHE A 292 16.18 6.34 -14.56
C PHE A 292 15.85 5.61 -13.27
N TRP A 293 15.51 6.37 -12.22
CA TRP A 293 15.19 5.84 -10.90
C TRP A 293 13.69 5.64 -10.74
N GLY A 294 13.30 4.55 -10.08
CA GLY A 294 11.91 4.22 -9.78
C GLY A 294 11.80 2.94 -8.97
N ARG A 295 10.57 2.46 -8.84
CA ARG A 295 10.27 1.15 -8.27
C ARG A 295 9.76 0.25 -9.37
N VAL A 296 10.31 -0.94 -9.51
CA VAL A 296 9.86 -1.93 -10.51
C VAL A 296 8.39 -2.30 -10.22
N ALA A 297 7.51 -2.06 -11.18
CA ALA A 297 6.09 -2.31 -11.05
C ALA A 297 5.74 -3.78 -11.31
N ALA A 298 6.38 -4.39 -12.32
CA ALA A 298 6.17 -5.78 -12.70
C ALA A 298 7.44 -6.36 -13.32
N GLY A 299 7.56 -7.67 -13.33
CA GLY A 299 8.66 -8.41 -13.91
C GLY A 299 9.99 -8.25 -13.17
N THR A 300 11.07 -8.52 -13.87
CA THR A 300 12.45 -8.35 -13.40
C THR A 300 13.25 -7.64 -14.46
N PHE A 301 14.01 -6.62 -14.07
CA PHE A 301 14.93 -5.95 -14.97
C PHE A 301 16.36 -6.47 -14.77
N ALA A 302 16.99 -6.83 -15.89
CA ALA A 302 18.37 -7.29 -15.98
C ALA A 302 19.05 -6.64 -17.18
N PRO A 303 20.40 -6.56 -17.23
CA PRO A 303 21.12 -6.18 -18.42
C PRO A 303 20.73 -7.05 -19.62
N GLY A 304 20.56 -6.45 -20.79
CA GLY A 304 20.10 -7.13 -22.01
C GLY A 304 18.56 -7.20 -22.16
N THR A 305 17.77 -6.78 -21.19
CA THR A 305 16.32 -6.69 -21.32
C THR A 305 15.95 -5.69 -22.41
N ALA A 306 15.26 -6.15 -23.47
CA ALA A 306 14.71 -5.28 -24.50
C ALA A 306 13.50 -4.51 -23.98
N VAL A 307 13.48 -3.19 -24.18
CA VAL A 307 12.46 -2.31 -23.63
C VAL A 307 11.92 -1.32 -24.66
N GLN A 308 10.70 -0.86 -24.40
CA GLN A 308 10.05 0.23 -25.11
C GLN A 308 9.69 1.34 -24.14
N ILE A 309 10.00 2.58 -24.53
CA ILE A 309 9.66 3.77 -23.77
C ILE A 309 8.24 4.19 -24.12
N PHE A 310 7.39 4.31 -23.14
CA PHE A 310 6.04 4.85 -23.31
C PHE A 310 5.99 6.28 -22.74
N PRO A 311 5.44 7.29 -23.46
CA PRO A 311 4.62 7.15 -24.67
C PRO A 311 5.38 7.22 -26.00
N SER A 312 6.70 7.50 -26.00
CA SER A 312 7.44 7.80 -27.26
C SER A 312 7.52 6.62 -28.23
N GLY A 313 7.35 5.38 -27.74
CA GLY A 313 7.47 4.16 -28.55
C GLY A 313 8.92 3.79 -28.90
N GLN A 314 9.92 4.54 -28.44
CA GLN A 314 11.32 4.28 -28.73
C GLN A 314 11.78 2.97 -28.11
N LEU A 315 12.52 2.16 -28.87
CA LEU A 315 13.10 0.90 -28.41
C LEU A 315 14.52 1.13 -27.89
N ALA A 316 14.88 0.46 -26.82
CA ALA A 316 16.21 0.44 -26.25
C ALA A 316 16.48 -0.90 -25.55
N THR A 317 17.72 -1.09 -25.10
CA THR A 317 18.12 -2.24 -24.30
C THR A 317 18.62 -1.75 -22.95
N VAL A 318 18.32 -2.48 -21.90
CA VAL A 318 18.87 -2.20 -20.57
C VAL A 318 20.36 -2.53 -20.58
N ALA A 319 21.21 -1.51 -20.42
CA ALA A 319 22.66 -1.70 -20.32
C ALA A 319 23.06 -2.14 -18.91
N GLN A 320 22.45 -1.51 -17.89
CA GLN A 320 22.75 -1.82 -16.50
C GLN A 320 21.54 -1.56 -15.61
N VAL A 321 21.41 -2.35 -14.55
CA VAL A 321 20.43 -2.15 -13.47
C VAL A 321 21.21 -1.94 -12.16
N LEU A 322 20.81 -0.95 -11.38
CA LEU A 322 21.39 -0.63 -10.08
C LEU A 322 20.35 -0.85 -8.99
N ASP A 323 20.75 -1.45 -7.87
CA ASP A 323 19.91 -1.52 -6.66
C ASP A 323 19.85 -0.16 -5.94
N HIS A 324 19.12 -0.08 -4.84
CA HIS A 324 19.00 1.12 -4.02
C HIS A 324 20.35 1.62 -3.46
N ALA A 325 21.35 0.74 -3.35
CA ALA A 325 22.71 1.07 -2.93
C ALA A 325 23.65 1.34 -4.13
N ARG A 326 23.08 1.52 -5.34
CA ARG A 326 23.79 1.77 -6.60
C ARG A 326 24.75 0.66 -7.03
N ARG A 327 24.50 -0.58 -6.58
CA ARG A 327 25.27 -1.75 -6.99
C ARG A 327 24.63 -2.41 -8.20
N PRO A 328 25.39 -2.88 -9.19
CA PRO A 328 24.84 -3.63 -10.32
C PRO A 328 24.17 -4.92 -9.81
N LYS A 329 22.89 -5.08 -10.15
CA LYS A 329 22.11 -6.24 -9.74
C LYS A 329 20.80 -6.32 -10.55
N ASP A 330 20.34 -7.54 -10.84
CA ASP A 330 18.99 -7.75 -11.34
C ASP A 330 17.97 -7.37 -10.27
N VAL A 331 16.94 -6.62 -10.63
CA VAL A 331 15.98 -6.09 -9.67
C VAL A 331 14.56 -6.53 -10.02
N PRO A 332 13.91 -7.31 -9.13
CA PRO A 332 12.54 -7.78 -9.33
C PRO A 332 11.49 -6.72 -8.96
N ALA A 333 10.25 -6.99 -9.37
CA ALA A 333 9.08 -6.22 -8.99
C ALA A 333 9.02 -5.96 -7.47
N GLY A 334 8.51 -4.77 -7.12
CA GLY A 334 8.42 -4.33 -5.73
C GLY A 334 9.69 -3.71 -5.15
N THR A 335 10.81 -3.69 -5.88
CA THR A 335 12.09 -3.16 -5.43
C THR A 335 12.44 -1.86 -6.15
N SER A 336 13.12 -0.95 -5.46
CA SER A 336 13.64 0.29 -6.07
C SER A 336 14.89 0.00 -6.89
N ALA A 337 14.95 0.58 -8.09
CA ALA A 337 16.04 0.38 -9.04
C ALA A 337 16.41 1.67 -9.78
N GLY A 338 17.65 1.70 -10.28
CA GLY A 338 18.10 2.63 -11.30
C GLY A 338 18.37 1.87 -12.60
N ILE A 339 17.77 2.31 -13.71
CA ILE A 339 17.95 1.70 -15.04
C ILE A 339 18.82 2.62 -15.88
N ILE A 340 19.82 2.03 -16.54
CA ILE A 340 20.68 2.68 -17.55
C ILE A 340 20.40 1.99 -18.87
N LEU A 341 20.14 2.78 -19.91
CA LEU A 341 19.88 2.27 -21.27
C LEU A 341 21.17 2.28 -22.11
N ASP A 342 21.20 1.44 -23.14
CA ASP A 342 22.33 1.26 -24.07
C ASP A 342 22.60 2.50 -24.93
N ARG A 343 21.67 3.44 -24.98
CA ARG A 343 21.76 4.68 -25.76
C ARG A 343 21.00 5.81 -25.08
N GLU A 344 21.23 7.04 -25.52
CA GLU A 344 20.42 8.16 -25.09
C GLU A 344 19.03 8.09 -25.73
N VAL A 345 18.01 8.04 -24.87
CA VAL A 345 16.59 8.03 -25.23
C VAL A 345 15.92 9.15 -24.45
N ASP A 346 14.97 9.84 -25.06
CA ASP A 346 14.23 10.87 -24.35
C ASP A 346 13.21 10.22 -23.39
N VAL A 347 13.54 10.24 -22.10
CA VAL A 347 12.73 9.70 -21.01
C VAL A 347 12.64 10.73 -19.91
N SER A 348 11.44 11.01 -19.47
CA SER A 348 11.12 11.96 -18.41
C SER A 348 10.40 11.30 -17.24
N ARG A 349 10.33 12.01 -16.10
CA ARG A 349 9.48 11.59 -14.98
C ARG A 349 8.03 11.42 -15.47
N GLY A 350 7.42 10.28 -15.13
CA GLY A 350 6.08 9.93 -15.55
C GLY A 350 6.01 9.03 -16.77
N ASP A 351 7.11 8.90 -17.51
CA ASP A 351 7.19 7.90 -18.58
C ASP A 351 7.37 6.51 -18.01
N TRP A 352 7.10 5.52 -18.84
CA TRP A 352 7.26 4.11 -18.47
C TRP A 352 8.33 3.46 -19.34
N ILE A 353 9.17 2.65 -18.72
CA ILE A 353 10.06 1.70 -19.40
C ILE A 353 9.36 0.35 -19.32
N LEU A 354 8.85 -0.14 -20.44
CA LEU A 354 8.05 -1.36 -20.56
C LEU A 354 8.84 -2.43 -21.32
N ALA A 355 8.52 -3.71 -21.13
CA ALA A 355 9.03 -4.77 -21.98
C ALA A 355 8.76 -4.44 -23.46
N ALA A 356 9.74 -4.67 -24.31
CA ALA A 356 9.56 -4.47 -25.76
C ALA A 356 8.43 -5.37 -26.30
N PRO A 357 7.69 -4.94 -27.34
CA PRO A 357 6.69 -5.77 -27.97
C PRO A 357 7.29 -7.07 -28.49
N THR A 358 6.58 -8.17 -28.32
CA THR A 358 6.98 -9.46 -28.89
C THR A 358 6.67 -9.45 -30.38
N PRO A 359 7.65 -9.75 -31.27
CA PRO A 359 7.37 -9.94 -32.68
C PRO A 359 6.29 -11.01 -32.86
N ALA A 360 5.31 -10.74 -33.70
CA ALA A 360 4.37 -11.77 -34.06
C ALA A 360 5.10 -12.88 -34.80
N ALA A 361 4.71 -14.15 -34.56
CA ALA A 361 5.23 -15.26 -35.31
C ALA A 361 4.94 -15.04 -36.82
N ALA A 362 5.98 -15.08 -37.64
CA ALA A 362 5.80 -14.99 -39.09
C ALA A 362 4.82 -16.11 -39.53
N PRO A 363 3.78 -15.79 -40.34
CA PRO A 363 2.95 -16.82 -40.88
C PRO A 363 3.83 -17.72 -41.76
N ALA A 364 3.71 -19.03 -41.58
CA ALA A 364 4.34 -19.99 -42.47
C ALA A 364 3.65 -19.86 -43.83
N ASP A 365 4.45 -19.55 -44.88
CA ASP A 365 4.07 -19.61 -46.30
C ASP A 365 2.89 -18.74 -46.78
N ASP A 366 3.01 -17.37 -46.66
CA ASP A 366 2.21 -16.50 -47.53
C ASP A 366 3.05 -15.27 -47.98
N ASP A 367 3.33 -15.24 -49.28
CA ASP A 367 4.26 -14.28 -49.93
C ASP A 367 3.66 -12.86 -50.13
N PHE A 368 2.46 -12.58 -49.62
CA PHE A 368 1.77 -11.28 -49.73
C PHE A 368 0.99 -10.85 -48.50
N GLY A 369 1.24 -11.42 -47.31
CA GLY A 369 0.56 -11.05 -46.07
C GLY A 369 1.21 -9.87 -45.39
N ASP A 370 0.41 -8.90 -44.92
CA ASP A 370 0.84 -7.86 -43.98
C ASP A 370 1.55 -8.52 -42.79
N THR A 371 2.79 -8.10 -42.52
CA THR A 371 3.53 -8.59 -41.35
C THR A 371 2.67 -8.34 -40.11
N PRO A 372 2.28 -9.39 -39.35
CA PRO A 372 1.42 -9.18 -38.21
C PRO A 372 2.09 -8.21 -37.24
N ALA A 373 1.32 -7.24 -36.73
CA ALA A 373 1.82 -6.22 -35.82
C ALA A 373 2.37 -6.84 -34.53
N ALA A 374 3.52 -6.38 -34.09
CA ALA A 374 4.10 -6.83 -32.82
C ALA A 374 3.13 -6.55 -31.67
N THR A 375 2.93 -7.53 -30.80
CA THR A 375 2.00 -7.40 -29.67
C THR A 375 2.70 -6.75 -28.48
N PRO A 376 2.23 -5.58 -28.02
CA PRO A 376 2.79 -4.95 -26.81
C PRO A 376 2.49 -5.80 -25.58
N ALA A 377 3.49 -5.95 -24.72
CA ALA A 377 3.33 -6.66 -23.44
C ALA A 377 2.29 -5.94 -22.52
N TRP A 378 2.22 -4.61 -22.64
CA TRP A 378 1.29 -3.76 -21.91
C TRP A 378 0.51 -2.89 -22.90
N PRO A 379 -0.75 -3.23 -23.20
CA PRO A 379 -1.56 -2.46 -24.12
C PRO A 379 -1.85 -1.06 -23.55
N ALA A 380 -1.86 -0.07 -24.40
CA ALA A 380 -2.22 1.30 -24.01
C ALA A 380 -3.69 1.57 -24.33
N SER A 381 -4.41 2.21 -23.41
CA SER A 381 -5.82 2.57 -23.59
C SER A 381 -6.10 4.01 -23.13
N ARG A 382 -7.07 4.61 -23.79
CA ARG A 382 -7.66 5.90 -23.40
C ARG A 382 -9.05 5.71 -22.78
N GLU A 383 -9.76 4.64 -23.10
CA GLU A 383 -11.05 4.32 -22.53
C GLU A 383 -10.87 3.25 -21.46
N LEU A 384 -11.31 3.56 -20.25
CA LEU A 384 -11.14 2.69 -19.11
C LEU A 384 -12.51 2.36 -18.50
N ARG A 385 -12.74 1.07 -18.27
CA ARG A 385 -13.80 0.58 -17.38
C ARG A 385 -13.21 0.38 -16.01
N THR A 386 -13.83 0.97 -15.01
CA THR A 386 -13.20 1.08 -13.70
C THR A 386 -14.17 0.87 -12.57
N THR A 387 -13.66 0.35 -11.46
CA THR A 387 -14.30 0.42 -10.14
C THR A 387 -13.69 1.60 -9.39
N ILE A 388 -14.51 2.51 -8.89
CA ILE A 388 -14.06 3.70 -8.16
C ILE A 388 -14.55 3.65 -6.71
N ALA A 389 -13.63 3.86 -5.76
CA ALA A 389 -13.96 4.30 -4.41
C ALA A 389 -13.93 5.84 -4.41
N TRP A 390 -15.10 6.44 -4.32
CA TRP A 390 -15.24 7.89 -4.37
C TRP A 390 -14.98 8.51 -3.00
N MET A 391 -14.13 9.53 -2.94
CA MET A 391 -13.62 10.09 -1.68
C MET A 391 -13.75 11.62 -1.60
N ASP A 392 -14.32 12.26 -2.63
CA ASP A 392 -14.58 13.71 -2.61
C ASP A 392 -15.84 14.02 -1.81
N ASP A 393 -15.94 15.26 -1.33
CA ASP A 393 -17.11 15.78 -0.62
C ASP A 393 -18.28 16.07 -1.58
N GLU A 394 -17.98 16.28 -2.88
CA GLU A 394 -18.97 16.46 -3.93
C GLU A 394 -19.23 15.16 -4.70
N PRO A 395 -20.47 14.93 -5.19
CA PRO A 395 -20.76 13.75 -5.99
C PRO A 395 -19.96 13.69 -7.31
N LEU A 396 -19.54 12.49 -7.69
CA LEU A 396 -19.01 12.23 -9.02
C LEU A 396 -20.15 12.21 -10.04
N VAL A 397 -20.05 13.05 -11.07
CA VAL A 397 -21.04 13.13 -12.14
C VAL A 397 -20.40 12.99 -13.53
N ALA A 398 -21.16 12.49 -14.49
CA ALA A 398 -20.72 12.42 -15.88
C ALA A 398 -20.37 13.80 -16.44
N GLY A 399 -19.36 13.87 -17.29
CA GLY A 399 -18.90 15.11 -17.94
C GLY A 399 -17.81 15.86 -17.18
N ARG A 400 -17.65 15.64 -15.87
CA ARG A 400 -16.61 16.29 -15.05
C ARG A 400 -15.21 15.79 -15.42
N VAL A 401 -14.22 16.68 -15.32
CA VAL A 401 -12.82 16.40 -15.68
C VAL A 401 -11.95 16.46 -14.42
N TYR A 402 -11.08 15.48 -14.27
CA TYR A 402 -10.12 15.35 -13.19
C TYR A 402 -8.71 15.17 -13.75
N TRP A 403 -7.71 15.37 -12.93
CA TRP A 403 -6.38 14.81 -13.16
C TRP A 403 -6.39 13.34 -12.75
N ALA A 404 -5.90 12.47 -13.63
CA ALA A 404 -5.60 11.08 -13.34
C ALA A 404 -4.09 10.92 -13.16
N LEU A 405 -3.65 10.43 -12.02
CA LEU A 405 -2.27 10.06 -11.75
C LEU A 405 -2.13 8.55 -11.86
N HIS A 406 -1.42 8.09 -12.90
CA HIS A 406 -1.11 6.69 -13.15
C HIS A 406 0.40 6.46 -13.05
N GLY A 407 0.84 5.69 -12.06
CA GLY A 407 2.25 5.65 -11.70
C GLY A 407 2.72 7.06 -11.30
N HIS A 408 3.52 7.71 -12.18
CA HIS A 408 3.96 9.10 -11.99
C HIS A 408 3.54 10.03 -13.13
N ARG A 409 2.67 9.54 -14.03
CA ARG A 409 2.15 10.26 -15.17
C ARG A 409 0.81 10.91 -14.86
N TRP A 410 0.70 12.21 -15.12
CA TRP A 410 -0.52 12.99 -15.01
C TRP A 410 -1.21 13.09 -16.37
N VAL A 411 -2.48 12.67 -16.43
CA VAL A 411 -3.31 12.73 -17.63
C VAL A 411 -4.68 13.29 -17.25
N LYS A 412 -5.28 14.10 -18.08
CA LYS A 412 -6.68 14.52 -17.86
C LYS A 412 -7.64 13.36 -18.14
N ALA A 413 -8.56 13.13 -17.24
CA ALA A 413 -9.60 12.12 -17.32
C ALA A 413 -10.98 12.77 -17.25
N LYS A 414 -11.84 12.49 -18.23
CA LYS A 414 -13.25 12.88 -18.22
C LYS A 414 -14.09 11.68 -17.79
N VAL A 415 -15.01 11.90 -16.89
CA VAL A 415 -16.04 10.91 -16.53
C VAL A 415 -17.00 10.78 -17.71
N LYS A 416 -17.00 9.62 -18.39
CA LYS A 416 -17.87 9.35 -19.54
C LYS A 416 -19.26 8.96 -19.07
N ALA A 417 -19.34 8.04 -18.10
CA ALA A 417 -20.59 7.56 -17.53
C ALA A 417 -20.39 7.02 -16.13
N VAL A 418 -21.36 7.16 -15.25
CA VAL A 418 -21.53 6.35 -14.05
C VAL A 418 -22.43 5.17 -14.45
N VAL A 419 -21.92 3.94 -14.36
CA VAL A 419 -22.62 2.74 -14.82
C VAL A 419 -23.60 2.27 -13.74
N HIS A 420 -23.09 2.05 -12.52
CA HIS A 420 -23.89 1.71 -11.34
C HIS A 420 -23.09 2.01 -10.06
N LYS A 421 -23.77 2.10 -8.94
CA LYS A 421 -23.16 2.09 -7.61
C LYS A 421 -23.31 0.73 -6.97
N LEU A 422 -22.39 0.39 -6.08
CA LEU A 422 -22.45 -0.83 -5.27
C LEU A 422 -23.15 -0.52 -3.95
N ASN A 423 -24.21 -1.23 -3.64
CA ASN A 423 -24.83 -1.17 -2.33
C ASN A 423 -24.00 -1.99 -1.33
N ILE A 424 -23.40 -1.31 -0.35
CA ILE A 424 -22.53 -1.95 0.64
C ILE A 424 -23.24 -2.93 1.57
N ASN A 425 -24.57 -2.85 1.69
CA ASN A 425 -25.36 -3.70 2.56
C ASN A 425 -25.83 -4.99 1.86
N THR A 426 -26.25 -4.88 0.60
CA THR A 426 -26.80 -5.97 -0.20
C THR A 426 -25.77 -6.56 -1.17
N LEU A 427 -24.67 -5.85 -1.44
CA LEU A 427 -23.68 -6.15 -2.47
C LEU A 427 -24.24 -6.11 -3.90
N ALA A 428 -25.44 -5.57 -4.06
CA ALA A 428 -26.10 -5.45 -5.34
C ALA A 428 -25.60 -4.20 -6.11
N GLU A 429 -25.59 -4.31 -7.42
CA GLU A 429 -25.40 -3.21 -8.34
C GLU A 429 -26.70 -2.42 -8.48
N GLU A 430 -26.66 -1.15 -8.18
CA GLU A 430 -27.81 -0.25 -8.26
C GLU A 430 -27.59 0.79 -9.36
N ALA A 431 -28.60 1.00 -10.20
CA ALA A 431 -28.56 2.06 -11.22
C ALA A 431 -28.31 3.41 -10.54
N ALA A 432 -27.33 4.15 -11.04
CA ALA A 432 -26.97 5.46 -10.52
C ALA A 432 -26.51 6.38 -11.65
N THR A 433 -26.85 7.67 -11.54
CA THR A 433 -26.37 8.72 -12.44
C THR A 433 -25.19 9.49 -11.86
N GLN A 434 -24.91 9.28 -10.58
CA GLN A 434 -23.81 9.88 -9.82
C GLN A 434 -23.31 8.92 -8.75
N LEU A 435 -22.10 9.16 -8.24
CA LEU A 435 -21.61 8.52 -7.01
C LEU A 435 -21.53 9.57 -5.92
N ASP A 436 -22.27 9.35 -4.84
CA ASP A 436 -22.22 10.19 -3.66
C ASP A 436 -20.89 10.04 -2.90
N PRO A 437 -20.52 10.96 -2.00
CA PRO A 437 -19.37 10.82 -1.14
C PRO A 437 -19.31 9.44 -0.45
N ASN A 438 -18.13 8.83 -0.42
CA ASN A 438 -17.86 7.49 0.14
C ASN A 438 -18.57 6.32 -0.58
N ALA A 439 -19.19 6.55 -1.74
CA ALA A 439 -19.76 5.48 -2.54
C ALA A 439 -18.67 4.72 -3.31
N ILE A 440 -18.98 3.46 -3.61
CA ILE A 440 -18.20 2.61 -4.53
C ILE A 440 -19.09 2.34 -5.74
N GLY A 441 -18.53 2.39 -6.94
CA GLY A 441 -19.30 2.09 -8.15
C GLY A 441 -18.44 1.87 -9.37
N HIS A 442 -19.07 1.48 -10.47
CA HIS A 442 -18.43 1.30 -11.75
C HIS A 442 -18.61 2.56 -12.61
N VAL A 443 -17.52 3.02 -13.21
CA VAL A 443 -17.45 4.25 -13.97
C VAL A 443 -16.62 4.05 -15.23
N GLU A 444 -17.08 4.63 -16.35
CA GLU A 444 -16.29 4.73 -17.56
C GLU A 444 -15.54 6.06 -17.61
N LEU A 445 -14.23 6.00 -17.80
CA LEU A 445 -13.35 7.14 -17.93
C LEU A 445 -12.81 7.25 -19.35
N LEU A 446 -12.71 8.48 -19.86
CA LEU A 446 -12.03 8.82 -21.10
C LEU A 446 -10.81 9.69 -20.78
N LEU A 447 -9.62 9.19 -21.06
CA LEU A 447 -8.36 9.89 -20.85
C LEU A 447 -8.01 10.76 -22.07
N GLN A 448 -7.35 11.87 -21.82
CA GLN A 448 -6.82 12.74 -22.87
C GLN A 448 -5.71 12.02 -23.67
N GLU A 449 -4.88 11.25 -22.99
CA GLU A 449 -3.79 10.47 -23.56
C GLU A 449 -3.93 9.01 -23.11
N ALA A 450 -3.44 8.07 -23.92
CA ALA A 450 -3.40 6.68 -23.51
C ALA A 450 -2.43 6.47 -22.34
N ILE A 451 -2.69 5.45 -21.55
CA ILE A 451 -1.78 4.95 -20.50
C ILE A 451 -1.57 3.44 -20.71
N PRO A 452 -0.40 2.89 -20.33
CA PRO A 452 -0.25 1.44 -20.28
C PRO A 452 -1.18 0.91 -19.19
N ALA A 453 -2.10 0.03 -19.55
CA ALA A 453 -3.18 -0.37 -18.67
C ALA A 453 -3.29 -1.90 -18.60
N ALA A 454 -3.57 -2.41 -17.43
CA ALA A 454 -3.88 -3.81 -17.19
C ALA A 454 -4.99 -3.89 -16.13
N PRO A 455 -5.76 -4.99 -16.09
CA PRO A 455 -6.71 -5.18 -14.99
C PRO A 455 -6.03 -5.14 -13.62
N PHE A 456 -6.67 -4.48 -12.65
CA PHE A 456 -6.14 -4.42 -11.28
C PHE A 456 -5.98 -5.81 -10.65
N THR A 457 -6.76 -6.79 -11.12
CA THR A 457 -6.62 -8.20 -10.73
C THR A 457 -5.32 -8.83 -11.19
N GLN A 458 -4.71 -8.33 -12.27
CA GLN A 458 -3.44 -8.82 -12.80
C GLN A 458 -2.25 -8.13 -12.12
N THR A 459 -2.27 -6.80 -12.01
CA THR A 459 -1.21 -6.02 -11.37
C THR A 459 -1.77 -4.78 -10.70
N ARG A 460 -1.31 -4.49 -9.47
CA ARG A 460 -1.78 -3.32 -8.73
C ARG A 460 -1.33 -2.01 -9.37
N VAL A 461 -0.08 -1.95 -9.83
CA VAL A 461 0.53 -0.67 -10.25
C VAL A 461 0.00 -0.19 -11.59
N LEU A 462 -0.09 -1.08 -12.61
CA LEU A 462 -0.64 -0.73 -13.91
C LEU A 462 -2.18 -0.72 -13.92
N GLY A 463 -2.80 -1.41 -12.96
CA GLY A 463 -4.25 -1.54 -12.84
C GLY A 463 -4.91 -0.49 -11.96
N SER A 464 -4.18 0.51 -11.46
CA SER A 464 -4.75 1.55 -10.60
C SER A 464 -4.29 2.95 -10.96
N LEU A 465 -5.15 3.91 -10.69
CA LEU A 465 -4.84 5.33 -10.74
C LEU A 465 -5.63 6.08 -9.68
N ILE A 466 -5.26 7.32 -9.41
CA ILE A 466 -6.04 8.21 -8.55
C ILE A 466 -6.59 9.37 -9.36
N LEU A 467 -7.82 9.78 -9.05
CA LEU A 467 -8.40 11.03 -9.54
C LEU A 467 -8.13 12.14 -8.54
N VAL A 468 -7.68 13.27 -9.07
CA VAL A 468 -7.40 14.49 -8.31
C VAL A 468 -8.22 15.61 -8.90
N ASP A 469 -8.96 16.32 -8.06
CA ASP A 469 -9.78 17.45 -8.51
C ASP A 469 -8.90 18.56 -9.10
N THR A 470 -9.32 19.12 -10.24
CA THR A 470 -8.53 20.09 -10.99
C THR A 470 -8.45 21.46 -10.34
N ALA A 471 -9.36 21.80 -9.44
CA ALA A 471 -9.45 23.10 -8.77
C ALA A 471 -8.86 23.06 -7.35
N SER A 472 -9.28 22.07 -6.55
CA SER A 472 -8.87 21.96 -5.15
C SER A 472 -7.55 21.19 -4.97
N HIS A 473 -7.13 20.42 -5.98
CA HIS A 473 -6.00 19.49 -5.93
C HIS A 473 -6.12 18.40 -4.85
N LYS A 474 -7.34 18.18 -4.33
CA LYS A 474 -7.63 17.08 -3.41
C LYS A 474 -7.72 15.75 -4.17
N THR A 475 -7.27 14.69 -3.55
CA THR A 475 -7.55 13.34 -4.04
C THR A 475 -9.05 13.08 -3.97
N ALA A 476 -9.68 12.82 -5.10
CA ALA A 476 -11.11 12.69 -5.24
C ALA A 476 -11.58 11.23 -5.34
N GLY A 477 -10.77 10.34 -5.90
CA GLY A 477 -11.15 8.93 -6.03
C GLY A 477 -9.95 8.00 -6.24
N ALA A 478 -10.06 6.79 -5.69
CA ALA A 478 -9.18 5.67 -6.01
C ALA A 478 -9.85 4.82 -7.10
N VAL A 479 -9.13 4.58 -8.18
CA VAL A 479 -9.65 3.94 -9.39
C VAL A 479 -8.91 2.64 -9.65
N LEU A 480 -9.66 1.58 -9.84
CA LEU A 480 -9.19 0.24 -10.15
C LEU A 480 -9.69 -0.13 -11.55
N LEU A 481 -8.81 -0.57 -12.42
CA LEU A 481 -9.13 -0.98 -13.79
C LEU A 481 -9.73 -2.39 -13.78
N ASN A 482 -10.82 -2.57 -14.50
CA ASN A 482 -11.52 -3.86 -14.62
C ASN A 482 -11.03 -4.64 -15.83
#